data_48347d72439d5df5a3ced9e66a36aa4a
#
_entry.id   48347d72439d5df5a3ced9e66a36aa4a
#
_cell.length_a   1.000
_cell.length_b   1.000
_cell.length_c   1.000
_cell.angle_alpha   90.00
_cell.angle_beta   90.00
_cell.angle_gamma   90.00
#
_symmetry.space_group_name_H-M   'P 1'
#
loop_
_entity.id
_entity.type
_entity.pdbx_description
1 polymer ?
#
loop_
_entity_poly.entity_id
_entity_poly.type
_entity_poly.pdbx_seq_one_letter_code
_entity_poly.pdbx_strand_id
1 'polypeptide(L)'
;MTDKAEVPNLAGESATSVVQKIQDLMKQHGTQSKPEKEQQGVPYDFSKVHVHLGIPCYGGMVSEPTMTSLLRFVLMASKYNLQWSLDTMVNESLITRGRNNLMAKMMSNEKATHFMFIDADIRFQPESIDDARQ
;
A
#
# COMPACT_ATOMS: atom_id res chain seq x y z
N MET A 1 -4.10 -27.33 29.08
CA MET A 1 -2.67 -26.98 29.15
C MET A 1 -2.39 -25.95 28.06
N THR A 2 -2.38 -24.68 28.44
CA THR A 2 -2.13 -23.55 27.54
C THR A 2 -0.63 -23.36 27.46
N ASP A 3 -0.07 -23.69 26.31
CA ASP A 3 1.33 -23.44 25.98
C ASP A 3 1.54 -21.92 25.84
N LYS A 4 2.13 -21.32 26.86
CA LYS A 4 2.54 -19.91 26.83
C LYS A 4 3.78 -19.81 25.97
N ALA A 5 3.65 -19.28 24.80
CA ALA A 5 4.80 -18.84 24.00
C ALA A 5 5.61 -17.82 24.83
N GLU A 6 6.80 -18.22 25.23
CA GLU A 6 7.74 -17.42 26.00
C GLU A 6 8.28 -16.31 25.10
N VAL A 7 7.94 -15.05 25.43
CA VAL A 7 8.46 -13.89 24.70
C VAL A 7 9.92 -13.69 25.13
N PRO A 8 10.91 -13.73 24.23
CA PRO A 8 12.30 -13.57 24.60
C PRO A 8 12.57 -12.16 25.15
N ASN A 9 13.24 -12.10 26.30
CA ASN A 9 13.68 -10.86 26.91
C ASN A 9 14.84 -10.25 26.11
N LEU A 10 14.58 -9.16 25.39
CA LEU A 10 15.52 -8.49 24.50
C LEU A 10 16.32 -7.36 25.18
N ALA A 11 16.24 -7.21 26.50
CA ALA A 11 16.94 -6.16 27.23
C ALA A 11 18.44 -6.47 27.33
N GLY A 12 19.27 -5.74 26.58
CA GLY A 12 20.73 -5.78 26.64
C GLY A 12 21.47 -6.43 25.47
N GLU A 13 20.77 -6.83 24.40
CA GLU A 13 21.40 -7.38 23.20
C GLU A 13 21.74 -6.28 22.16
N SER A 14 22.82 -6.50 21.39
CA SER A 14 23.15 -5.59 20.30
C SER A 14 22.10 -5.66 19.20
N ALA A 15 21.85 -4.54 18.50
CA ALA A 15 20.86 -4.45 17.42
C ALA A 15 21.06 -5.55 16.35
N THR A 16 22.30 -5.93 16.06
CA THR A 16 22.64 -7.00 15.11
C THR A 16 22.16 -8.37 15.58
N SER A 17 22.29 -8.68 16.88
CA SER A 17 21.81 -9.94 17.47
C SER A 17 20.29 -10.04 17.43
N VAL A 18 19.58 -8.95 17.69
CA VAL A 18 18.10 -8.89 17.62
C VAL A 18 17.61 -9.13 16.20
N VAL A 19 18.23 -8.50 15.20
CA VAL A 19 17.87 -8.70 13.78
C VAL A 19 18.08 -10.15 13.36
N GLN A 20 19.18 -10.77 13.77
CA GLN A 20 19.47 -12.18 13.45
C GLN A 20 18.42 -13.12 14.07
N LYS A 21 18.03 -12.90 15.33
CA LYS A 21 16.98 -13.69 15.99
C LYS A 21 15.61 -13.53 15.30
N ILE A 22 15.27 -12.33 14.88
CA ILE A 22 14.03 -12.09 14.13
C ILE A 22 14.06 -12.84 12.80
N GLN A 23 15.16 -12.81 12.06
CA GLN A 23 15.30 -13.54 10.81
C GLN A 23 15.19 -15.06 11.01
N ASP A 24 15.78 -15.61 12.07
CA ASP A 24 15.71 -17.03 12.39
C ASP A 24 14.29 -17.44 12.81
N LEU A 25 13.59 -16.62 13.60
CA LEU A 25 12.19 -16.82 13.94
C LEU A 25 11.28 -16.79 12.70
N MET A 26 11.52 -15.86 11.77
CA MET A 26 10.77 -15.80 10.51
C MET A 26 11.02 -17.04 9.64
N LYS A 27 12.19 -17.63 9.67
CA LYS A 27 12.49 -18.89 8.98
C LYS A 27 11.82 -20.10 9.64
N GLN A 28 11.69 -20.12 10.97
CA GLN A 28 11.07 -21.23 11.70
C GLN A 28 9.54 -21.20 11.62
N HIS A 29 8.93 -20.01 11.56
CA HIS A 29 7.50 -19.81 11.41
C HIS A 29 7.08 -19.57 9.96
N GLY A 30 7.98 -19.78 9.01
CA GLY A 30 7.65 -19.77 7.59
C GLY A 30 6.53 -20.77 7.34
N THR A 31 5.32 -20.28 7.30
CA THR A 31 4.14 -21.01 6.87
C THR A 31 4.51 -21.63 5.53
N GLN A 32 4.49 -22.96 5.44
CA GLN A 32 4.52 -23.65 4.15
C GLN A 32 3.26 -23.25 3.41
N SER A 33 3.30 -22.11 2.74
CA SER A 33 2.33 -21.81 1.70
C SER A 33 2.54 -22.89 0.64
N LYS A 34 1.55 -23.78 0.56
CA LYS A 34 1.34 -24.70 -0.55
C LYS A 34 1.64 -23.93 -1.84
N PRO A 35 2.42 -24.47 -2.79
CA PRO A 35 2.67 -23.76 -4.03
C PRO A 35 1.33 -23.57 -4.72
N GLU A 36 0.78 -22.35 -4.65
CA GLU A 36 -0.31 -21.95 -5.52
C GLU A 36 0.22 -22.10 -6.94
N LYS A 37 -0.51 -22.90 -7.73
CA LYS A 37 -0.25 -23.05 -9.16
C LYS A 37 -0.23 -21.66 -9.75
N GLU A 38 0.95 -21.20 -10.16
CA GLU A 38 1.09 -20.00 -10.97
C GLU A 38 0.16 -20.15 -12.18
N GLN A 39 -0.97 -19.49 -12.12
CA GLN A 39 -1.77 -19.30 -13.32
C GLN A 39 -0.95 -18.37 -14.21
N GLN A 40 -0.46 -18.89 -15.31
CA GLN A 40 0.23 -18.15 -16.36
C GLN A 40 -0.76 -17.19 -17.03
N GLY A 41 -1.15 -16.15 -16.30
CA GLY A 41 -1.75 -14.96 -16.89
C GLY A 41 -0.65 -14.23 -17.66
N VAL A 42 -0.96 -13.71 -18.84
CA VAL A 42 -0.06 -12.83 -19.61
C VAL A 42 0.48 -11.76 -18.64
N PRO A 43 1.80 -11.67 -18.45
CA PRO A 43 2.35 -10.71 -17.51
C PRO A 43 1.97 -9.30 -17.98
N TYR A 44 1.14 -8.62 -17.20
CA TYR A 44 0.76 -7.25 -17.50
C TYR A 44 1.97 -6.35 -17.24
N ASP A 45 2.42 -5.62 -18.25
CA ASP A 45 3.53 -4.70 -18.17
C ASP A 45 3.07 -3.35 -17.59
N PHE A 46 3.36 -3.13 -16.32
CA PHE A 46 3.06 -1.87 -15.63
C PHE A 46 4.08 -0.76 -15.88
N SER A 47 5.15 -1.01 -16.63
CA SER A 47 6.23 -0.02 -16.85
C SER A 47 5.76 1.27 -17.53
N LYS A 48 4.67 1.18 -18.30
CA LYS A 48 4.03 2.31 -19.00
C LYS A 48 2.85 2.92 -18.24
N VAL A 49 2.56 2.41 -17.06
CA VAL A 49 1.43 2.87 -16.24
C VAL A 49 1.96 3.73 -15.11
N HIS A 50 1.46 4.95 -15.02
CA HIS A 50 1.69 5.84 -13.89
C HIS A 50 0.34 6.26 -13.32
N VAL A 51 0.06 5.81 -12.11
CA VAL A 51 -1.17 6.12 -11.40
C VAL A 51 -0.97 7.37 -10.53
N HIS A 52 -1.75 8.40 -10.79
CA HIS A 52 -1.81 9.59 -9.95
C HIS A 52 -2.99 9.48 -8.97
N LEU A 53 -2.69 9.48 -7.68
CA LEU A 53 -3.69 9.42 -6.61
C LEU A 53 -4.04 10.85 -6.17
N GLY A 54 -5.33 11.16 -6.11
CA GLY A 54 -5.84 12.42 -5.60
C GLY A 54 -6.70 12.20 -4.35
N ILE A 55 -6.28 12.76 -3.20
CA ILE A 55 -6.98 12.58 -1.92
C ILE A 55 -7.47 13.93 -1.40
N PRO A 56 -8.80 14.21 -1.47
CA PRO A 56 -9.36 15.37 -0.80
C PRO A 56 -9.39 15.12 0.72
N CYS A 57 -8.61 15.89 1.48
CA CYS A 57 -8.45 15.77 2.93
C CYS A 57 -9.07 16.99 3.62
N TYR A 58 -10.36 16.96 3.93
CA TYR A 58 -10.98 18.03 4.72
C TYR A 58 -10.36 18.07 6.12
N GLY A 59 -9.95 19.28 6.56
CA GLY A 59 -9.27 19.45 7.86
C GLY A 59 -7.84 18.90 7.93
N GLY A 60 -7.24 18.47 6.80
CA GLY A 60 -5.85 17.98 6.76
C GLY A 60 -5.67 16.59 7.38
N MET A 61 -6.75 15.83 7.57
CA MET A 61 -6.71 14.52 8.22
C MET A 61 -7.02 13.40 7.21
N VAL A 62 -6.38 12.26 7.43
CA VAL A 62 -6.65 10.98 6.76
C VAL A 62 -6.94 9.95 7.83
N SER A 63 -7.97 9.14 7.63
CA SER A 63 -8.32 8.10 8.61
C SER A 63 -7.25 6.99 8.66
N GLU A 64 -7.13 6.33 9.83
CA GLU A 64 -6.21 5.19 9.98
C GLU A 64 -6.45 4.10 8.92
N PRO A 65 -7.70 3.66 8.64
CA PRO A 65 -7.94 2.66 7.61
C PRO A 65 -7.48 3.07 6.21
N THR A 66 -7.62 4.35 5.85
CA THR A 66 -7.13 4.88 4.56
C THR A 66 -5.61 4.88 4.53
N MET A 67 -4.95 5.33 5.61
CA MET A 67 -3.50 5.34 5.70
C MET A 67 -2.94 3.92 5.55
N THR A 68 -3.50 2.95 6.27
CA THR A 68 -3.09 1.54 6.19
C THR A 68 -3.27 0.98 4.76
N SER A 69 -4.37 1.32 4.09
CA SER A 69 -4.62 0.92 2.70
C SER A 69 -3.62 1.53 1.73
N LEU A 70 -3.27 2.81 1.92
CA LEU A 70 -2.25 3.49 1.11
C LEU A 70 -0.86 2.86 1.28
N LEU A 71 -0.46 2.50 2.51
CA LEU A 71 0.81 1.81 2.76
C LEU A 71 0.86 0.45 2.04
N ARG A 72 -0.23 -0.31 2.07
CA ARG A 72 -0.34 -1.57 1.31
C ARG A 72 -0.25 -1.33 -0.21
N PHE A 73 -0.90 -0.28 -0.70
CA PHE A 73 -0.79 0.11 -2.11
C PHE A 73 0.65 0.42 -2.50
N VAL A 74 1.40 1.16 -1.68
CA VAL A 74 2.82 1.48 -1.93
C VAL A 74 3.67 0.21 -2.01
N LEU A 75 3.46 -0.73 -1.09
CA LEU A 75 4.16 -2.02 -1.09
C LEU A 75 3.83 -2.83 -2.35
N MET A 76 2.56 -2.89 -2.74
CA MET A 76 2.12 -3.55 -3.97
C MET A 76 2.71 -2.88 -5.21
N ALA A 77 2.63 -1.56 -5.30
CA ALA A 77 3.19 -0.79 -6.40
C ALA A 77 4.69 -1.06 -6.58
N SER A 78 5.43 -1.12 -5.48
CA SER A 78 6.85 -1.48 -5.48
C SER A 78 7.08 -2.92 -6.00
N LYS A 79 6.26 -3.88 -5.56
CA LYS A 79 6.36 -5.29 -6.00
C LYS A 79 6.17 -5.44 -7.52
N TYR A 80 5.25 -4.68 -8.10
CA TYR A 80 4.93 -4.75 -9.53
C TYR A 80 5.62 -3.68 -10.40
N ASN A 81 6.55 -2.91 -9.82
CA ASN A 81 7.22 -1.79 -10.49
C ASN A 81 6.24 -0.77 -11.10
N LEU A 82 5.08 -0.60 -10.45
CA LEU A 82 4.07 0.37 -10.85
C LEU A 82 4.51 1.78 -10.43
N GLN A 83 4.54 2.70 -11.39
CA GLN A 83 4.84 4.10 -11.10
C GLN A 83 3.59 4.80 -10.52
N TRP A 84 3.80 5.64 -9.52
CA TRP A 84 2.69 6.36 -8.90
C TRP A 84 3.13 7.72 -8.37
N SER A 85 2.16 8.60 -8.19
CA SER A 85 2.30 9.89 -7.52
C SER A 85 1.05 10.20 -6.71
N LEU A 86 1.18 11.08 -5.73
CA LEU A 86 0.10 11.42 -4.79
C LEU A 86 0.02 12.91 -4.60
N ASP A 87 -1.19 13.46 -4.71
CA ASP A 87 -1.52 14.80 -4.29
C ASP A 87 -2.68 14.79 -3.29
N THR A 88 -2.56 15.61 -2.27
CA THR A 88 -3.64 15.84 -1.30
C THR A 88 -4.16 17.27 -1.43
N MET A 89 -5.45 17.47 -1.14
CA MET A 89 -6.07 18.79 -1.08
C MET A 89 -6.64 19.00 0.31
N VAL A 90 -6.08 19.99 1.03
CA VAL A 90 -6.51 20.38 2.39
C VAL A 90 -7.36 21.63 2.36
N ASN A 91 -8.21 21.79 3.37
CA ASN A 91 -9.00 23.01 3.63
C ASN A 91 -9.96 23.41 2.51
N GLU A 92 -10.35 22.50 1.64
CA GLU A 92 -11.34 22.74 0.61
C GLU A 92 -12.68 22.13 1.03
N SER A 93 -13.64 22.97 1.40
CA SER A 93 -14.98 22.54 1.84
C SER A 93 -15.88 22.13 0.68
N LEU A 94 -15.60 22.61 -0.53
CA LEU A 94 -16.38 22.27 -1.71
C LEU A 94 -15.73 21.08 -2.43
N ILE A 95 -16.32 19.91 -2.27
CA ILE A 95 -15.78 18.63 -2.81
C ILE A 95 -15.51 18.71 -4.31
N THR A 96 -16.44 19.30 -5.09
CA THR A 96 -16.28 19.43 -6.54
C THR A 96 -15.08 20.29 -6.92
N ARG A 97 -14.86 21.40 -6.20
CA ARG A 97 -13.71 22.28 -6.45
C ARG A 97 -12.40 21.60 -6.06
N GLY A 98 -12.39 20.91 -4.93
CA GLY A 98 -11.22 20.12 -4.48
C GLY A 98 -10.82 19.06 -5.50
N ARG A 99 -11.80 18.29 -6.00
CA ARG A 99 -11.56 17.27 -7.04
C ARG A 99 -11.10 17.89 -8.36
N ASN A 100 -11.67 19.00 -8.78
CA ASN A 100 -11.23 19.69 -10.00
C ASN A 100 -9.78 20.19 -9.88
N ASN A 101 -9.38 20.71 -8.73
CA ASN A 101 -8.01 21.16 -8.49
C ASN A 101 -7.02 19.97 -8.50
N LEU A 102 -7.39 18.84 -7.90
CA LEU A 102 -6.57 17.61 -7.94
C LEU A 102 -6.46 17.09 -9.39
N MET A 103 -7.54 17.13 -10.15
CA MET A 103 -7.52 16.77 -11.57
C MET A 103 -6.59 17.68 -12.38
N ALA A 104 -6.65 19.00 -12.15
CA ALA A 104 -5.78 19.96 -12.81
C ALA A 104 -4.29 19.70 -12.50
N LYS A 105 -3.96 19.35 -11.25
CA LYS A 105 -2.60 18.93 -10.87
C LYS A 105 -2.15 17.66 -11.61
N MET A 106 -3.02 16.65 -11.70
CA MET A 106 -2.74 15.44 -12.46
C MET A 106 -2.47 15.76 -13.94
N MET A 107 -3.30 16.62 -14.55
CA MET A 107 -3.14 17.02 -15.95
C MET A 107 -1.83 17.77 -16.20
N SER A 108 -1.26 18.39 -15.19
CA SER A 108 0.08 19.04 -15.26
C SER A 108 1.23 18.04 -15.09
N ASN A 109 0.94 16.80 -14.70
CA ASN A 109 1.93 15.75 -14.58
C ASN A 109 2.02 14.93 -15.87
N GLU A 110 2.98 15.26 -16.71
CA GLU A 110 3.18 14.60 -18.02
C GLU A 110 3.42 13.09 -17.94
N LYS A 111 3.81 12.58 -16.76
CA LYS A 111 4.05 11.16 -16.54
C LYS A 111 2.77 10.40 -16.19
N ALA A 112 1.76 11.07 -15.65
CA ALA A 112 0.54 10.44 -15.20
C ALA A 112 -0.30 9.93 -16.39
N THR A 113 -0.56 8.63 -16.40
CA THR A 113 -1.39 7.98 -17.42
C THR A 113 -2.80 7.65 -16.90
N HIS A 114 -2.93 7.47 -15.60
CA HIS A 114 -4.18 7.12 -14.92
C HIS A 114 -4.38 8.00 -13.70
N PHE A 115 -5.63 8.30 -13.40
CA PHE A 115 -6.00 9.08 -12.22
C PHE A 115 -7.00 8.31 -11.36
N MET A 116 -6.79 8.33 -10.04
CA MET A 116 -7.68 7.71 -9.08
C MET A 116 -7.96 8.65 -7.91
N PHE A 117 -9.23 8.92 -7.63
CA PHE A 117 -9.64 9.54 -6.38
C PHE A 117 -9.75 8.51 -5.27
N ILE A 118 -9.28 8.88 -4.08
CA ILE A 118 -9.45 8.12 -2.85
C ILE A 118 -9.95 9.10 -1.79
N ASP A 119 -11.12 8.85 -1.21
CA ASP A 119 -11.60 9.68 -0.11
C ASP A 119 -10.80 9.38 1.17
N ALA A 120 -10.60 10.41 2.00
CA ALA A 120 -9.69 10.34 3.15
C ALA A 120 -10.17 9.45 4.31
N ASP A 121 -11.37 8.89 4.22
CA ASP A 121 -12.05 8.09 5.24
C ASP A 121 -12.40 6.67 4.80
N ILE A 122 -11.98 6.25 3.60
CA ILE A 122 -12.30 4.92 3.08
C ILE A 122 -11.19 3.90 3.38
N ARG A 123 -11.62 2.64 3.54
CA ARG A 123 -10.73 1.47 3.54
C ARG A 123 -10.81 0.77 2.20
N PHE A 124 -9.66 0.43 1.62
CA PHE A 124 -9.60 -0.38 0.39
C PHE A 124 -8.50 -1.43 0.48
N GLN A 125 -8.61 -2.45 -0.33
CA GLN A 125 -7.64 -3.55 -0.40
C GLN A 125 -7.01 -3.54 -1.79
N PRO A 126 -5.80 -3.00 -1.94
CA PRO A 126 -5.13 -2.94 -3.24
C PRO A 126 -4.82 -4.34 -3.80
N GLU A 127 -4.71 -5.35 -2.93
CA GLU A 127 -4.46 -6.76 -3.30
C GLU A 127 -5.65 -7.41 -4.03
N SER A 128 -6.86 -6.88 -3.88
CA SER A 128 -8.07 -7.40 -4.56
C SER A 128 -7.99 -7.36 -6.09
N ILE A 129 -7.03 -6.65 -6.65
CA ILE A 129 -6.75 -6.65 -8.09
C ILE A 129 -6.26 -8.04 -8.55
N ASP A 130 -5.58 -8.78 -7.67
CA ASP A 130 -5.12 -10.13 -7.97
C ASP A 130 -6.29 -11.14 -7.95
N ASP A 131 -7.33 -10.92 -7.14
CA ASP A 131 -8.51 -11.78 -7.03
C ASP A 131 -9.51 -11.60 -8.19
N ALA A 132 -9.52 -10.44 -8.83
CA ALA A 132 -10.42 -10.16 -9.97
C ALA A 132 -10.01 -10.88 -11.27
N ARG A 133 -8.96 -11.71 -11.22
CA ARG A 133 -8.47 -12.51 -12.36
C ARG A 133 -8.88 -13.99 -12.31
N GLN A 134 -9.78 -14.36 -11.37
CA GLN A 134 -10.35 -15.72 -11.31
C GLN A 134 -11.62 -15.87 -12.15
#